data_02c97e7ad317700f9d5bb5008a535fd3
#
_entry.id   02c97e7ad317700f9d5bb5008a535fd3
#
_cell.length_a   1.000
_cell.length_b   1.000
_cell.length_c   1.000
_cell.angle_alpha   90.00
_cell.angle_beta   90.00
_cell.angle_gamma   90.00
#
_symmetry.space_group_name_H-M   'P 1'
#
loop_
_entity.id
_entity.type
_entity.pdbx_description
1 polymer ?
#
loop_
_entity_poly.entity_id
_entity_poly.type
_entity_poly.pdbx_seq_one_letter_code
_entity_poly.pdbx_strand_id
1 'polypeptide(L)'
;EQLRKYETMLQQLQELLLFLTRSSGKGLKIKRKVYTLEELEQTFDEETLQSYLTELKNIQESLKQIQTDRQGLEAEEELLGRWQYLDVLPHKQQLKSSHVVHGSINLANKASFLSVLSQWPTVYFEEIYQSMHHSYFTLVYLKEHQQSVTELLNQYSFEPLQYRYDVPPKEAYQQVKERYEILQKEEKALKQQLASYHDFYETFCLAEEVLLAVIQREQARQHLLNASSFFILQTWIPVEEKADILTAIEEKVPKDEIALTFENPTKAEIETDIPVKLANNKLVQPFEMLTEMYSLPKYEEVDPTPAMMPFYLVFFGMMVADIGYGLLMLLLSIIALTAFVLPRGMKRFADFFLILSFPKIGRAH
;
A
#
# COMPACT_ATOMS: atom_id res chain seq x y z
N GLU A 1 12.03 -25.22 -1.01
CA GLU A 1 11.41 -24.73 -2.25
C GLU A 1 9.94 -24.36 -2.02
N GLN A 2 9.16 -25.20 -1.37
CA GLN A 2 7.75 -24.93 -1.02
C GLN A 2 7.59 -23.70 -0.12
N LEU A 3 8.42 -23.53 0.91
CA LEU A 3 8.36 -22.37 1.80
C LEU A 3 8.50 -21.05 1.03
N ARG A 4 9.48 -20.95 0.14
CA ARG A 4 9.67 -19.74 -0.69
C ARG A 4 8.46 -19.45 -1.60
N LYS A 5 7.81 -20.50 -2.10
CA LYS A 5 6.60 -20.37 -2.91
C LYS A 5 5.49 -19.70 -2.10
N TYR A 6 5.23 -20.19 -0.88
CA TYR A 6 4.19 -19.63 -0.01
C TYR A 6 4.53 -18.21 0.47
N GLU A 7 5.79 -17.94 0.80
CA GLU A 7 6.24 -16.58 1.16
C GLU A 7 6.04 -15.59 0.01
N THR A 8 6.36 -16.00 -1.22
CA THR A 8 6.14 -15.16 -2.41
C THR A 8 4.65 -14.92 -2.65
N MET A 9 3.83 -15.94 -2.51
CA MET A 9 2.37 -15.85 -2.67
C MET A 9 1.76 -14.92 -1.60
N LEU A 10 2.22 -15.03 -0.35
CA LEU A 10 1.80 -14.17 0.74
C LEU A 10 2.14 -12.70 0.45
N GLN A 11 3.37 -12.42 0.02
CA GLN A 11 3.78 -11.07 -0.34
C GLN A 11 2.91 -10.48 -1.46
N GLN A 12 2.68 -11.24 -2.53
CA GLN A 12 1.81 -10.82 -3.62
C GLN A 12 0.38 -10.54 -3.15
N LEU A 13 -0.16 -11.39 -2.29
CA LEU A 13 -1.50 -11.21 -1.72
C LEU A 13 -1.58 -9.95 -0.85
N GLN A 14 -0.58 -9.68 -0.02
CA GLN A 14 -0.53 -8.48 0.82
C GLN A 14 -0.44 -7.21 -0.01
N GLU A 15 0.38 -7.19 -1.06
CA GLU A 15 0.45 -6.05 -2.01
C GLU A 15 -0.90 -5.79 -2.67
N LEU A 16 -1.60 -6.85 -3.07
CA LEU A 16 -2.92 -6.75 -3.70
C LEU A 16 -4.02 -6.33 -2.71
N LEU A 17 -4.00 -6.82 -1.48
CA LEU A 17 -4.93 -6.36 -0.43
C LEU A 17 -4.77 -4.87 -0.15
N LEU A 18 -3.54 -4.35 -0.12
CA LEU A 18 -3.28 -2.92 -0.01
C LEU A 18 -3.81 -2.13 -1.21
N PHE A 19 -3.64 -2.67 -2.41
CA PHE A 19 -4.16 -2.06 -3.64
C PHE A 19 -5.70 -2.01 -3.64
N LEU A 20 -6.38 -3.11 -3.31
CA LEU A 20 -7.83 -3.18 -3.18
C LEU A 20 -8.36 -2.21 -2.11
N THR A 21 -7.71 -2.13 -0.96
CA THR A 21 -8.10 -1.22 0.13
C THR A 21 -8.02 0.24 -0.31
N ARG A 22 -6.95 0.63 -1.02
CA ARG A 22 -6.78 1.99 -1.55
C ARG A 22 -7.82 2.34 -2.62
N SER A 23 -8.20 1.37 -3.45
CA SER A 23 -9.17 1.58 -4.54
C SER A 23 -10.62 1.65 -4.05
N SER A 24 -10.96 1.01 -2.92
CA SER A 24 -12.34 0.92 -2.43
C SER A 24 -12.83 2.13 -1.65
N GLY A 25 -11.92 2.91 -1.05
CA GLY A 25 -12.29 3.99 -0.13
C GLY A 25 -13.14 3.55 1.07
N LYS A 26 -13.39 2.23 1.22
CA LYS A 26 -14.16 1.67 2.34
C LYS A 26 -13.26 1.58 3.56
N GLY A 27 -13.69 2.18 4.67
CA GLY A 27 -13.00 2.12 5.94
C GLY A 27 -12.88 0.69 6.50
N LEU A 28 -11.98 0.53 7.47
CA LEU A 28 -11.74 -0.72 8.20
C LEU A 28 -13.06 -1.35 8.67
N LYS A 29 -13.27 -2.64 8.34
CA LYS A 29 -14.38 -3.41 8.92
C LYS A 29 -14.17 -3.53 10.43
N ILE A 30 -15.15 -3.08 11.20
CA ILE A 30 -15.10 -3.00 12.66
C ILE A 30 -15.23 -4.38 13.32
N LYS A 31 -15.88 -5.35 12.67
CA LYS A 31 -16.06 -6.69 13.21
C LYS A 31 -15.35 -7.73 12.34
N ARG A 32 -14.44 -8.48 12.95
CA ARG A 32 -13.81 -9.67 12.35
C ARG A 32 -14.60 -10.89 12.81
N LYS A 33 -14.87 -11.82 11.88
CA LYS A 33 -15.37 -13.16 12.22
C LYS A 33 -14.20 -13.98 12.78
N VAL A 34 -14.53 -14.87 13.70
CA VAL A 34 -13.57 -15.85 14.24
C VAL A 34 -13.77 -17.15 13.51
N TYR A 35 -12.72 -17.72 12.94
CA TYR A 35 -12.73 -18.99 12.23
C TYR A 35 -11.81 -19.97 12.94
N THR A 36 -12.13 -21.25 12.86
CA THR A 36 -11.20 -22.32 13.24
C THR A 36 -10.20 -22.54 12.10
N LEU A 37 -9.01 -23.10 12.41
CA LEU A 37 -8.02 -23.40 11.38
C LEU A 37 -8.57 -24.39 10.35
N GLU A 38 -9.37 -25.38 10.78
CA GLU A 38 -9.98 -26.38 9.91
C GLU A 38 -10.97 -25.74 8.91
N GLU A 39 -11.79 -24.79 9.36
CA GLU A 39 -12.70 -24.02 8.47
C GLU A 39 -11.91 -23.19 7.45
N LEU A 40 -10.79 -22.60 7.86
CA LEU A 40 -9.93 -21.83 6.97
C LEU A 40 -9.26 -22.71 5.89
N GLU A 41 -8.72 -23.87 6.29
CA GLU A 41 -8.07 -24.81 5.36
C GLU A 41 -9.05 -25.40 4.35
N GLN A 42 -10.32 -25.66 4.73
CA GLN A 42 -11.34 -26.16 3.82
C GLN A 42 -11.78 -25.13 2.76
N THR A 43 -11.68 -23.84 3.07
CA THR A 43 -12.06 -22.75 2.14
C THR A 43 -10.91 -22.29 1.25
N PHE A 44 -9.69 -22.77 1.50
CA PHE A 44 -8.50 -22.36 0.77
C PHE A 44 -8.26 -23.26 -0.44
N ASP A 45 -8.26 -22.66 -1.63
CA ASP A 45 -7.83 -23.29 -2.86
C ASP A 45 -6.66 -22.51 -3.47
N GLU A 46 -5.49 -23.14 -3.50
CA GLU A 46 -4.25 -22.54 -3.98
C GLU A 46 -4.31 -22.17 -5.47
N GLU A 47 -4.90 -23.01 -6.31
CA GLU A 47 -4.98 -22.76 -7.76
C GLU A 47 -5.89 -21.57 -8.05
N THR A 48 -7.04 -21.51 -7.40
CA THR A 48 -7.98 -20.39 -7.51
C THR A 48 -7.35 -19.08 -7.01
N LEU A 49 -6.65 -19.11 -5.88
CA LEU A 49 -5.95 -17.94 -5.38
C LEU A 49 -4.90 -17.45 -6.38
N GLN A 50 -4.08 -18.36 -6.93
CA GLN A 50 -3.04 -18.00 -7.91
C GLN A 50 -3.63 -17.37 -9.18
N SER A 51 -4.80 -17.84 -9.62
CA SER A 51 -5.53 -17.24 -10.74
C SER A 51 -5.93 -15.80 -10.42
N TYR A 52 -6.56 -15.56 -9.26
CA TYR A 52 -6.95 -14.22 -8.83
C TYR A 52 -5.74 -13.27 -8.67
N LEU A 53 -4.63 -13.75 -8.11
CA LEU A 53 -3.40 -12.96 -7.97
C LEU A 53 -2.89 -12.51 -9.33
N THR A 54 -2.90 -13.42 -10.32
CA THR A 54 -2.45 -13.13 -11.68
C THR A 54 -3.37 -12.11 -12.37
N GLU A 55 -4.68 -12.29 -12.27
CA GLU A 55 -5.65 -11.37 -12.88
C GLU A 55 -5.58 -9.96 -12.26
N LEU A 56 -5.56 -9.87 -10.95
CA LEU A 56 -5.46 -8.58 -10.24
C LEU A 56 -4.15 -7.86 -10.53
N LYS A 57 -3.05 -8.59 -10.65
CA LYS A 57 -1.77 -8.03 -11.06
C LYS A 57 -1.82 -7.46 -12.47
N ASN A 58 -2.43 -8.19 -13.42
CA ASN A 58 -2.61 -7.71 -14.78
C ASN A 58 -3.47 -6.43 -14.83
N ILE A 59 -4.55 -6.36 -14.04
CA ILE A 59 -5.38 -5.16 -13.92
C ILE A 59 -4.56 -3.99 -13.36
N GLN A 60 -3.75 -4.22 -12.33
CA GLN A 60 -2.90 -3.20 -11.73
C GLN A 60 -1.87 -2.65 -12.71
N GLU A 61 -1.19 -3.53 -13.45
CA GLU A 61 -0.21 -3.16 -14.47
C GLU A 61 -0.87 -2.39 -15.62
N SER A 62 -2.03 -2.84 -16.09
CA SER A 62 -2.80 -2.17 -17.13
C SER A 62 -3.26 -0.76 -16.70
N LEU A 63 -3.75 -0.60 -15.48
CA LEU A 63 -4.13 0.71 -14.94
C LEU A 63 -2.94 1.66 -14.84
N LYS A 64 -1.79 1.15 -14.42
CA LYS A 64 -0.55 1.94 -14.36
C LYS A 64 -0.09 2.38 -15.75
N GLN A 65 -0.17 1.48 -16.73
CA GLN A 65 0.19 1.79 -18.12
C GLN A 65 -0.73 2.86 -18.70
N ILE A 66 -2.05 2.70 -18.54
CA ILE A 66 -3.05 3.69 -18.97
C ILE A 66 -2.78 5.06 -18.34
N GLN A 67 -2.43 5.10 -17.05
CA GLN A 67 -2.10 6.36 -16.39
C GLN A 67 -0.88 7.04 -17.02
N THR A 68 0.16 6.26 -17.32
CA THR A 68 1.37 6.78 -17.99
C THR A 68 1.06 7.29 -19.39
N ASP A 69 0.31 6.50 -20.18
CA ASP A 69 -0.08 6.87 -21.55
C ASP A 69 -0.95 8.13 -21.57
N ARG A 70 -1.88 8.26 -20.63
CA ARG A 70 -2.71 9.47 -20.49
C ARG A 70 -1.89 10.71 -20.18
N GLN A 71 -0.92 10.62 -19.26
CA GLN A 71 -0.03 11.75 -18.97
C GLN A 71 0.78 12.18 -20.20
N GLY A 72 1.21 11.21 -21.00
CA GLY A 72 1.87 11.51 -22.29
C GLY A 72 0.93 12.22 -23.26
N LEU A 73 -0.30 11.71 -23.42
CA LEU A 73 -1.31 12.32 -24.29
C LEU A 73 -1.76 13.71 -23.83
N GLU A 74 -1.85 13.97 -22.51
CA GLU A 74 -2.18 15.30 -21.97
C GLU A 74 -1.13 16.35 -22.38
N ALA A 75 0.16 15.98 -22.33
CA ALA A 75 1.23 16.87 -22.79
C ALA A 75 1.19 17.11 -24.32
N GLU A 76 0.85 16.07 -25.10
CA GLU A 76 0.67 16.18 -26.55
C GLU A 76 -0.58 17.01 -26.92
N GLU A 77 -1.69 16.80 -26.21
CA GLU A 77 -2.91 17.57 -26.38
C GLU A 77 -2.67 19.07 -26.12
N GLU A 78 -1.95 19.39 -25.05
CA GLU A 78 -1.59 20.78 -24.74
C GLU A 78 -0.73 21.41 -25.84
N LEU A 79 0.26 20.67 -26.35
CA LEU A 79 1.12 21.12 -27.44
C LEU A 79 0.32 21.36 -28.72
N LEU A 80 -0.46 20.35 -29.16
CA LEU A 80 -1.22 20.37 -30.41
C LEU A 80 -2.39 21.34 -30.33
N GLY A 81 -3.01 21.52 -29.16
CA GLY A 81 -4.10 22.47 -28.95
C GLY A 81 -3.73 23.91 -29.28
N ARG A 82 -2.44 24.28 -29.09
CA ARG A 82 -1.90 25.61 -29.48
C ARG A 82 -1.80 25.79 -30.99
N TRP A 83 -1.71 24.67 -31.73
CA TRP A 83 -1.56 24.66 -33.21
C TRP A 83 -2.75 24.07 -33.93
N GLN A 84 -3.88 23.82 -33.26
CA GLN A 84 -5.08 23.19 -33.82
C GLN A 84 -5.70 23.95 -35.02
N TYR A 85 -5.39 25.24 -35.16
CA TYR A 85 -5.88 26.05 -36.28
C TYR A 85 -4.96 26.00 -37.51
N LEU A 86 -3.82 25.30 -37.43
CA LEU A 86 -2.92 25.13 -38.54
C LEU A 86 -3.35 23.95 -39.42
N ASP A 87 -3.83 24.21 -40.61
CA ASP A 87 -4.37 23.21 -41.53
C ASP A 87 -3.31 22.60 -42.46
N VAL A 88 -2.04 22.97 -42.29
CA VAL A 88 -0.92 22.58 -43.16
C VAL A 88 0.12 21.77 -42.38
N LEU A 89 0.81 20.87 -43.07
CA LEU A 89 1.92 20.12 -42.49
C LEU A 89 3.16 21.01 -42.32
N PRO A 90 3.62 21.28 -41.10
CA PRO A 90 4.67 22.26 -40.86
C PRO A 90 6.01 21.93 -41.52
N HIS A 91 6.35 20.66 -41.65
CA HIS A 91 7.66 20.21 -42.15
C HIS A 91 7.67 19.86 -43.69
N LYS A 92 6.53 19.81 -44.33
CA LYS A 92 6.41 19.47 -45.76
C LYS A 92 6.23 20.69 -46.71
N GLN A 93 6.27 21.90 -46.17
CA GLN A 93 6.13 23.13 -46.95
C GLN A 93 7.45 23.54 -47.64
N GLN A 94 7.82 22.83 -48.68
CA GLN A 94 8.96 23.22 -49.50
C GLN A 94 8.47 24.14 -50.67
N LEU A 95 8.47 25.44 -50.40
CA LEU A 95 8.25 26.43 -51.42
C LEU A 95 9.54 26.66 -52.24
N LYS A 96 9.39 26.91 -53.56
CA LYS A 96 10.57 27.07 -54.44
C LYS A 96 11.45 28.26 -54.01
N SER A 97 10.85 29.40 -53.65
CA SER A 97 11.54 30.66 -53.42
C SER A 97 11.39 31.18 -51.97
N SER A 98 10.60 30.53 -51.15
CA SER A 98 10.30 30.99 -49.79
C SER A 98 10.52 29.94 -48.74
N HIS A 99 10.75 30.36 -47.51
CA HIS A 99 10.75 29.52 -46.32
C HIS A 99 9.51 29.83 -45.45
N VAL A 100 8.97 28.76 -44.85
CA VAL A 100 7.89 28.86 -43.89
C VAL A 100 8.43 28.34 -42.54
N VAL A 101 8.24 29.15 -41.49
CA VAL A 101 8.64 28.78 -40.13
C VAL A 101 7.45 28.99 -39.21
N HIS A 102 7.16 27.97 -38.42
CA HIS A 102 6.15 28.04 -37.37
C HIS A 102 6.86 28.03 -36.01
N GLY A 103 6.41 28.84 -35.09
CA GLY A 103 6.99 28.86 -33.76
C GLY A 103 6.31 29.84 -32.81
N SER A 104 6.85 30.00 -31.65
CA SER A 104 6.28 30.88 -30.60
C SER A 104 7.30 31.87 -30.10
N ILE A 105 6.77 32.94 -29.54
CA ILE A 105 7.54 34.01 -28.89
C ILE A 105 6.88 34.35 -27.54
N ASN A 106 7.71 34.73 -26.57
CA ASN A 106 7.19 35.21 -25.30
C ASN A 106 6.34 36.48 -25.51
N LEU A 107 5.20 36.56 -24.84
CA LEU A 107 4.25 37.67 -24.99
C LEU A 107 4.87 39.03 -24.64
N ALA A 108 5.84 39.08 -23.72
CA ALA A 108 6.59 40.27 -23.36
C ALA A 108 7.37 40.88 -24.54
N ASN A 109 7.83 40.04 -25.46
CA ASN A 109 8.61 40.44 -26.63
C ASN A 109 7.74 40.71 -27.88
N LYS A 110 6.46 40.35 -27.83
CA LYS A 110 5.54 40.43 -28.99
C LYS A 110 5.48 41.80 -29.64
N ALA A 111 5.27 42.86 -28.86
CA ALA A 111 5.10 44.21 -29.39
C ALA A 111 6.36 44.69 -30.13
N SER A 112 7.53 44.46 -29.56
CA SER A 112 8.82 44.83 -30.17
C SER A 112 9.12 43.97 -31.41
N PHE A 113 8.81 42.69 -31.37
CA PHE A 113 8.98 41.76 -32.49
C PHE A 113 8.11 42.17 -33.69
N LEU A 114 6.83 42.44 -33.47
CA LEU A 114 5.89 42.85 -34.51
C LEU A 114 6.27 44.21 -35.09
N SER A 115 6.76 45.15 -34.26
CA SER A 115 7.24 46.44 -34.72
C SER A 115 8.43 46.31 -35.71
N VAL A 116 9.31 45.39 -35.48
CA VAL A 116 10.45 45.14 -36.40
C VAL A 116 9.98 44.40 -37.65
N LEU A 117 9.15 43.37 -37.53
CA LEU A 117 8.60 42.62 -38.65
C LEU A 117 7.79 43.50 -39.61
N SER A 118 7.04 44.47 -39.12
CA SER A 118 6.23 45.40 -39.95
C SER A 118 7.09 46.30 -40.85
N GLN A 119 8.37 46.47 -40.54
CA GLN A 119 9.34 47.20 -41.35
C GLN A 119 9.91 46.36 -42.52
N TRP A 120 9.64 45.07 -42.53
CA TRP A 120 10.14 44.14 -43.55
C TRP A 120 9.05 43.71 -44.52
N PRO A 121 8.86 44.39 -45.63
CA PRO A 121 7.75 44.13 -46.57
C PRO A 121 7.84 42.76 -47.27
N THR A 122 8.99 42.08 -47.16
CA THR A 122 9.29 40.77 -47.73
C THR A 122 9.01 39.60 -46.78
N VAL A 123 8.57 39.89 -45.52
CA VAL A 123 8.23 38.88 -44.54
C VAL A 123 6.73 39.01 -44.24
N TYR A 124 6.02 37.92 -44.57
CA TYR A 124 4.62 37.77 -44.16
C TYR A 124 4.59 37.05 -42.81
N PHE A 125 3.75 37.52 -41.90
CA PHE A 125 3.53 36.89 -40.60
C PHE A 125 2.04 36.84 -40.27
N GLU A 126 1.65 35.74 -39.61
CA GLU A 126 0.29 35.52 -39.13
C GLU A 126 0.33 34.95 -37.73
N GLU A 127 -0.43 35.56 -36.81
CA GLU A 127 -0.63 35.04 -35.48
C GLU A 127 -1.73 33.99 -35.52
N ILE A 128 -1.39 32.74 -35.15
CA ILE A 128 -2.32 31.62 -35.19
C ILE A 128 -3.07 31.51 -33.84
N TYR A 129 -2.35 31.72 -32.74
CA TYR A 129 -2.89 31.56 -31.40
C TYR A 129 -2.10 32.42 -30.39
N GLN A 130 -2.76 32.84 -29.32
CA GLN A 130 -2.11 33.52 -28.20
C GLN A 130 -2.52 32.86 -26.90
N SER A 131 -1.53 32.48 -26.08
CA SER A 131 -1.71 32.02 -24.71
C SER A 131 -1.38 33.13 -23.70
N MET A 132 -1.46 32.84 -22.41
CA MET A 132 -1.10 33.82 -21.36
C MET A 132 0.37 34.26 -21.40
N HIS A 133 1.27 33.42 -21.91
CA HIS A 133 2.70 33.68 -21.88
C HIS A 133 3.37 33.72 -23.26
N HIS A 134 2.78 33.12 -24.27
CA HIS A 134 3.34 33.00 -25.61
C HIS A 134 2.33 33.36 -26.71
N SER A 135 2.86 33.88 -27.79
CA SER A 135 2.12 34.12 -29.03
C SER A 135 2.73 33.21 -30.13
N TYR A 136 1.88 32.56 -30.90
CA TYR A 136 2.22 31.54 -31.88
C TYR A 136 2.05 32.07 -33.27
N PHE A 137 3.08 32.00 -34.11
CA PHE A 137 3.15 32.60 -35.40
C PHE A 137 3.52 31.63 -36.50
N THR A 138 3.00 31.91 -37.70
CA THR A 138 3.53 31.46 -38.98
C THR A 138 4.25 32.62 -39.63
N LEU A 139 5.46 32.41 -40.08
CA LEU A 139 6.30 33.33 -40.80
C LEU A 139 6.62 32.76 -42.16
N VAL A 140 6.45 33.58 -43.20
CA VAL A 140 6.83 33.24 -44.58
C VAL A 140 7.77 34.32 -45.09
N TYR A 141 8.97 33.92 -45.57
CA TYR A 141 9.97 34.86 -46.06
C TYR A 141 10.75 34.26 -47.24
N LEU A 142 11.34 35.16 -48.05
CA LEU A 142 12.16 34.73 -49.17
C LEU A 142 13.48 34.11 -48.75
N LYS A 143 13.96 33.09 -49.46
CA LYS A 143 15.21 32.40 -49.17
C LYS A 143 16.42 33.32 -49.11
N GLU A 144 16.41 34.41 -49.85
CA GLU A 144 17.47 35.45 -49.86
C GLU A 144 17.63 36.12 -48.52
N HIS A 145 16.56 36.19 -47.71
CA HIS A 145 16.55 36.83 -46.38
C HIS A 145 16.74 35.88 -45.24
N GLN A 146 17.03 34.59 -45.51
CA GLN A 146 17.10 33.54 -44.51
C GLN A 146 18.01 33.91 -43.34
N GLN A 147 19.23 34.40 -43.61
CA GLN A 147 20.22 34.68 -42.57
C GLN A 147 19.71 35.81 -41.64
N SER A 148 19.27 36.92 -42.23
CA SER A 148 18.77 38.10 -41.49
C SER A 148 17.53 37.79 -40.66
N VAL A 149 16.61 36.99 -41.21
CA VAL A 149 15.41 36.51 -40.46
C VAL A 149 15.80 35.57 -39.33
N THR A 150 16.75 34.65 -39.54
CA THR A 150 17.22 33.77 -38.49
C THR A 150 17.90 34.52 -37.34
N GLU A 151 18.70 35.54 -37.63
CA GLU A 151 19.29 36.41 -36.62
C GLU A 151 18.22 37.17 -35.82
N LEU A 152 17.19 37.68 -36.47
CA LEU A 152 16.04 38.34 -35.84
C LEU A 152 15.28 37.35 -34.93
N LEU A 153 14.98 36.14 -35.40
CA LEU A 153 14.27 35.13 -34.63
C LEU A 153 15.05 34.74 -33.36
N ASN A 154 16.39 34.62 -33.49
CA ASN A 154 17.25 34.34 -32.35
C ASN A 154 17.29 35.50 -31.35
N GLN A 155 17.35 36.74 -31.83
CA GLN A 155 17.32 37.94 -30.99
C GLN A 155 16.13 38.02 -30.08
N TYR A 156 14.94 37.63 -30.59
CA TYR A 156 13.69 37.65 -29.84
C TYR A 156 13.36 36.30 -29.17
N SER A 157 14.30 35.36 -29.16
CA SER A 157 14.11 34.02 -28.56
C SER A 157 12.87 33.30 -29.15
N PHE A 158 12.77 33.33 -30.49
CA PHE A 158 11.71 32.60 -31.17
C PHE A 158 11.96 31.10 -31.09
N GLU A 159 11.00 30.35 -30.58
CA GLU A 159 11.05 28.90 -30.42
C GLU A 159 10.36 28.24 -31.62
N PRO A 160 11.11 27.57 -32.52
CA PRO A 160 10.51 26.93 -33.68
C PRO A 160 9.69 25.69 -33.25
N LEU A 161 8.57 25.48 -33.93
CA LEU A 161 7.71 24.31 -33.72
C LEU A 161 8.45 23.03 -34.08
N GLN A 162 8.62 22.16 -33.12
CA GLN A 162 9.10 20.78 -33.34
C GLN A 162 7.88 19.88 -33.57
N TYR A 163 7.58 19.62 -34.84
CA TYR A 163 6.42 18.82 -35.24
C TYR A 163 6.84 17.44 -35.72
N ARG A 164 6.25 16.39 -35.14
CA ARG A 164 6.66 14.99 -35.39
C ARG A 164 5.61 14.13 -36.10
N TYR A 165 4.42 14.68 -36.36
CA TYR A 165 3.32 13.95 -36.97
C TYR A 165 3.33 14.09 -38.50
N ASP A 166 2.82 13.05 -39.18
CA ASP A 166 2.69 13.04 -40.65
C ASP A 166 1.35 13.61 -41.16
N VAL A 167 0.50 14.07 -40.22
CA VAL A 167 -0.81 14.67 -40.50
C VAL A 167 -0.82 16.13 -39.99
N PRO A 168 -1.69 17.02 -40.52
CA PRO A 168 -1.78 18.39 -40.04
C PRO A 168 -2.08 18.48 -38.54
N PRO A 169 -1.67 19.54 -37.82
CA PRO A 169 -1.88 19.69 -36.39
C PRO A 169 -3.32 19.54 -35.93
N LYS A 170 -4.28 19.99 -36.73
CA LYS A 170 -5.71 19.81 -36.49
C LYS A 170 -6.13 18.36 -36.45
N GLU A 171 -5.66 17.56 -37.40
CA GLU A 171 -5.95 16.12 -37.44
C GLU A 171 -5.21 15.39 -36.33
N ALA A 172 -3.93 15.73 -36.07
CA ALA A 172 -3.17 15.16 -34.97
C ALA A 172 -3.84 15.43 -33.62
N TYR A 173 -4.31 16.65 -33.37
CA TYR A 173 -5.06 17.02 -32.17
C TYR A 173 -6.31 16.15 -32.00
N GLN A 174 -7.06 15.95 -33.09
CA GLN A 174 -8.26 15.11 -33.04
C GLN A 174 -7.93 13.65 -32.73
N GLN A 175 -6.87 13.11 -33.33
CA GLN A 175 -6.41 11.72 -33.07
C GLN A 175 -5.97 11.54 -31.60
N VAL A 176 -5.25 12.51 -31.03
CA VAL A 176 -4.83 12.49 -29.62
C VAL A 176 -6.05 12.51 -28.71
N LYS A 177 -7.03 13.34 -29.00
CA LYS A 177 -8.27 13.43 -28.24
C LYS A 177 -9.08 12.13 -28.30
N GLU A 178 -9.23 11.54 -29.47
CA GLU A 178 -9.92 10.25 -29.63
C GLU A 178 -9.19 9.15 -28.84
N ARG A 179 -7.85 9.13 -28.89
CA ARG A 179 -7.06 8.16 -28.14
C ARG A 179 -7.22 8.33 -26.63
N TYR A 180 -7.25 9.58 -26.15
CA TYR A 180 -7.50 9.89 -24.75
C TYR A 180 -8.87 9.39 -24.29
N GLU A 181 -9.93 9.60 -25.10
CA GLU A 181 -11.27 9.09 -24.80
C GLU A 181 -11.34 7.55 -24.76
N ILE A 182 -10.61 6.88 -25.64
CA ILE A 182 -10.51 5.41 -25.61
C ILE A 182 -9.87 4.94 -24.32
N LEU A 183 -8.71 5.50 -23.95
CA LEU A 183 -8.03 5.14 -22.71
C LEU A 183 -8.88 5.42 -21.47
N GLN A 184 -9.67 6.50 -21.48
CA GLN A 184 -10.59 6.80 -20.38
C GLN A 184 -11.69 5.74 -20.24
N LYS A 185 -12.21 5.22 -21.36
CA LYS A 185 -13.20 4.12 -21.35
C LYS A 185 -12.59 2.82 -20.88
N GLU A 186 -11.37 2.49 -21.32
CA GLU A 186 -10.61 1.32 -20.89
C GLU A 186 -10.32 1.37 -19.38
N GLU A 187 -9.86 2.52 -18.87
CA GLU A 187 -9.64 2.77 -17.44
C GLU A 187 -10.90 2.52 -16.61
N LYS A 188 -12.05 3.05 -17.09
CA LYS A 188 -13.33 2.88 -16.42
C LYS A 188 -13.77 1.41 -16.39
N ALA A 189 -13.58 0.68 -17.48
CA ALA A 189 -13.90 -0.76 -17.55
C ALA A 189 -13.03 -1.58 -16.59
N LEU A 190 -11.71 -1.32 -16.54
CA LEU A 190 -10.80 -1.97 -15.59
C LEU A 190 -11.12 -1.65 -14.14
N LYS A 191 -11.50 -0.40 -13.83
CA LYS A 191 -11.96 -0.02 -12.48
C LYS A 191 -13.26 -0.71 -12.09
N GLN A 192 -14.18 -0.93 -13.03
CA GLN A 192 -15.40 -1.70 -12.79
C GLN A 192 -15.09 -3.19 -12.53
N GLN A 193 -14.18 -3.76 -13.32
CA GLN A 193 -13.70 -5.13 -13.09
C GLN A 193 -13.02 -5.23 -11.73
N LEU A 194 -12.16 -4.29 -11.36
CA LEU A 194 -11.53 -4.25 -10.04
C LEU A 194 -12.55 -4.16 -8.90
N ALA A 195 -13.63 -3.41 -9.11
CA ALA A 195 -14.69 -3.26 -8.10
C ALA A 195 -15.40 -4.60 -7.79
N SER A 196 -15.52 -5.52 -8.76
CA SER A 196 -16.11 -6.85 -8.53
C SER A 196 -15.27 -7.71 -7.58
N TYR A 197 -13.95 -7.48 -7.51
CA TYR A 197 -13.07 -8.19 -6.58
C TYR A 197 -13.21 -7.72 -5.11
N HIS A 198 -13.89 -6.60 -4.85
CA HIS A 198 -14.16 -6.19 -3.48
C HIS A 198 -15.08 -7.17 -2.72
N ASP A 199 -15.92 -7.89 -3.42
CA ASP A 199 -16.77 -8.91 -2.81
C ASP A 199 -15.95 -10.11 -2.32
N PHE A 200 -14.78 -10.36 -2.93
CA PHE A 200 -13.83 -11.39 -2.54
C PHE A 200 -12.79 -10.93 -1.50
N TYR A 201 -12.86 -9.70 -1.04
CA TYR A 201 -11.88 -9.15 -0.08
C TYR A 201 -11.78 -9.98 1.20
N GLU A 202 -12.92 -10.45 1.75
CA GLU A 202 -12.90 -11.35 2.93
C GLU A 202 -12.20 -12.67 2.64
N THR A 203 -12.44 -13.25 1.48
CA THR A 203 -11.80 -14.50 1.04
C THR A 203 -10.27 -14.32 0.93
N PHE A 204 -9.81 -13.19 0.40
CA PHE A 204 -8.37 -12.89 0.35
C PHE A 204 -7.75 -12.70 1.74
N CYS A 205 -8.47 -12.07 2.68
CA CYS A 205 -8.00 -11.98 4.06
C CYS A 205 -7.91 -13.36 4.74
N LEU A 206 -8.88 -14.27 4.45
CA LEU A 206 -8.84 -15.64 4.96
C LEU A 206 -7.68 -16.42 4.34
N ALA A 207 -7.44 -16.25 3.05
CA ALA A 207 -6.29 -16.87 2.37
C ALA A 207 -4.95 -16.38 2.94
N GLU A 208 -4.84 -15.12 3.34
CA GLU A 208 -3.65 -14.57 4.02
C GLU A 208 -3.40 -15.32 5.35
N GLU A 209 -4.44 -15.52 6.17
CA GLU A 209 -4.30 -16.23 7.44
C GLU A 209 -3.90 -17.71 7.22
N VAL A 210 -4.46 -18.38 6.20
CA VAL A 210 -4.05 -19.75 5.85
C VAL A 210 -2.59 -19.81 5.42
N LEU A 211 -2.15 -18.91 4.53
CA LEU A 211 -0.76 -18.86 4.09
C LEU A 211 0.19 -18.63 5.26
N LEU A 212 -0.15 -17.72 6.19
CA LEU A 212 0.63 -17.50 7.40
C LEU A 212 0.73 -18.77 8.25
N ALA A 213 -0.39 -19.48 8.44
CA ALA A 213 -0.38 -20.75 9.20
C ALA A 213 0.45 -21.84 8.52
N VAL A 214 0.35 -21.97 7.20
CA VAL A 214 1.16 -22.91 6.40
C VAL A 214 2.65 -22.58 6.49
N ILE A 215 3.02 -21.31 6.33
CA ILE A 215 4.40 -20.86 6.44
C ILE A 215 4.96 -21.18 7.83
N GLN A 216 4.21 -20.87 8.91
CA GLN A 216 4.64 -21.20 10.27
C GLN A 216 4.82 -22.70 10.47
N ARG A 217 3.94 -23.52 9.90
CA ARG A 217 4.04 -24.98 9.95
C ARG A 217 5.27 -25.50 9.22
N GLU A 218 5.54 -24.97 8.03
CA GLU A 218 6.74 -25.35 7.26
C GLU A 218 8.04 -24.86 7.93
N GLN A 219 8.03 -23.72 8.57
CA GLN A 219 9.15 -23.25 9.39
C GLN A 219 9.37 -24.14 10.61
N ALA A 220 8.29 -24.52 11.31
CA ALA A 220 8.38 -25.44 12.45
C ALA A 220 8.95 -26.80 12.04
N ARG A 221 8.67 -27.30 10.84
CA ARG A 221 9.27 -28.54 10.31
C ARG A 221 10.79 -28.49 10.22
N GLN A 222 11.40 -27.33 10.04
CA GLN A 222 12.85 -27.19 10.00
C GLN A 222 13.51 -27.43 11.36
N HIS A 223 12.76 -27.30 12.45
CA HIS A 223 13.21 -27.57 13.81
C HIS A 223 13.04 -29.04 14.23
N LEU A 224 12.44 -29.88 13.35
CA LEU A 224 12.32 -31.30 13.60
C LEU A 224 13.66 -32.01 13.32
N LEU A 225 14.11 -32.79 14.28
CA LEU A 225 15.26 -33.70 14.06
C LEU A 225 14.78 -34.90 13.24
N ASN A 226 15.19 -34.94 11.97
CA ASN A 226 14.84 -36.01 11.04
C ASN A 226 15.79 -37.20 11.20
N ALA A 227 15.25 -38.37 11.50
CA ALA A 227 15.88 -39.65 11.28
C ALA A 227 15.24 -40.34 10.05
N SER A 228 15.86 -41.35 9.50
CA SER A 228 15.43 -41.99 8.25
C SER A 228 13.99 -42.52 8.25
N SER A 229 13.43 -42.83 9.42
CA SER A 229 12.11 -43.45 9.57
C SER A 229 11.19 -42.75 10.57
N PHE A 230 11.69 -41.74 11.28
CA PHE A 230 10.93 -40.99 12.28
C PHE A 230 11.53 -39.61 12.46
N PHE A 231 10.76 -38.72 13.07
CA PHE A 231 11.24 -37.42 13.50
C PHE A 231 10.99 -37.22 14.99
N ILE A 232 11.86 -36.45 15.62
CA ILE A 232 11.80 -36.12 17.03
C ILE A 232 11.44 -34.63 17.16
N LEU A 233 10.41 -34.38 17.95
CA LEU A 233 10.03 -33.01 18.37
C LEU A 233 10.28 -32.91 19.88
N GLN A 234 11.17 -32.01 20.27
CA GLN A 234 11.38 -31.64 21.66
C GLN A 234 10.77 -30.29 21.91
N THR A 235 9.91 -30.18 22.93
CA THR A 235 9.21 -28.93 23.25
C THR A 235 8.92 -28.80 24.74
N TRP A 236 8.79 -27.59 25.22
CA TRP A 236 8.37 -27.32 26.60
C TRP A 236 6.85 -27.12 26.64
N ILE A 237 6.21 -27.75 27.64
CA ILE A 237 4.78 -27.62 27.87
C ILE A 237 4.52 -27.28 29.34
N PRO A 238 3.51 -26.41 29.61
CA PRO A 238 3.07 -26.15 30.98
C PRO A 238 2.49 -27.45 31.58
N VAL A 239 2.84 -27.73 32.81
CA VAL A 239 2.36 -28.96 33.51
C VAL A 239 0.83 -28.98 33.60
N GLU A 240 0.20 -27.84 33.79
CA GLU A 240 -1.25 -27.69 33.86
C GLU A 240 -1.96 -28.08 32.54
N GLU A 241 -1.34 -27.82 31.38
CA GLU A 241 -1.89 -28.10 30.06
C GLU A 241 -1.55 -29.52 29.55
N LYS A 242 -0.76 -30.30 30.32
CA LYS A 242 -0.29 -31.62 29.91
C LYS A 242 -1.46 -32.57 29.55
N ALA A 243 -2.51 -32.60 30.36
CA ALA A 243 -3.66 -33.48 30.13
C ALA A 243 -4.42 -33.12 28.84
N ASP A 244 -4.62 -31.84 28.61
CA ASP A 244 -5.36 -31.37 27.43
C ASP A 244 -4.56 -31.62 26.15
N ILE A 245 -3.22 -31.40 26.20
CA ILE A 245 -2.31 -31.68 25.08
C ILE A 245 -2.29 -33.20 24.77
N LEU A 246 -2.23 -34.05 25.80
CA LEU A 246 -2.27 -35.51 25.60
C LEU A 246 -3.58 -35.91 24.92
N THR A 247 -4.69 -35.42 25.40
CA THR A 247 -6.03 -35.71 24.80
C THR A 247 -6.07 -35.25 23.32
N ALA A 248 -5.61 -34.05 23.04
CA ALA A 248 -5.58 -33.53 21.66
C ALA A 248 -4.65 -34.33 20.72
N ILE A 249 -3.54 -34.86 21.23
CA ILE A 249 -2.64 -35.71 20.45
C ILE A 249 -3.29 -37.07 20.20
N GLU A 250 -3.85 -37.71 21.24
CA GLU A 250 -4.51 -39.02 21.14
C GLU A 250 -5.73 -39.03 20.20
N GLU A 251 -6.43 -37.87 20.06
CA GLU A 251 -7.52 -37.73 19.13
C GLU A 251 -7.09 -37.66 17.66
N LYS A 252 -5.87 -37.13 17.40
CA LYS A 252 -5.38 -36.87 16.03
C LYS A 252 -4.37 -37.87 15.51
N VAL A 253 -3.63 -38.54 16.40
CA VAL A 253 -2.56 -39.45 16.02
C VAL A 253 -2.80 -40.83 16.65
N PRO A 254 -2.73 -41.94 15.86
CA PRO A 254 -2.83 -43.28 16.36
C PRO A 254 -1.73 -43.58 17.41
N LYS A 255 -2.06 -44.29 18.50
CA LYS A 255 -1.13 -44.54 19.60
C LYS A 255 0.11 -45.39 19.22
N ASP A 256 0.02 -46.13 18.15
CA ASP A 256 1.07 -46.98 17.58
C ASP A 256 2.04 -46.16 16.69
N GLU A 257 1.70 -44.97 16.32
CA GLU A 257 2.55 -44.08 15.49
C GLU A 257 3.34 -43.05 16.30
N ILE A 258 3.04 -42.85 17.59
CA ILE A 258 3.66 -41.84 18.42
C ILE A 258 4.24 -42.43 19.72
N ALA A 259 5.44 -42.01 20.07
CA ALA A 259 6.04 -42.26 21.39
C ALA A 259 6.21 -40.94 22.13
N LEU A 260 5.56 -40.79 23.29
CA LEU A 260 5.62 -39.59 24.12
C LEU A 260 6.44 -39.85 25.36
N THR A 261 7.49 -39.05 25.56
CA THR A 261 8.35 -39.09 26.77
C THR A 261 8.24 -37.74 27.47
N PHE A 262 7.97 -37.72 28.76
CA PHE A 262 7.92 -36.51 29.57
C PHE A 262 9.02 -36.53 30.59
N GLU A 263 9.86 -35.53 30.57
CA GLU A 263 10.98 -35.38 31.51
C GLU A 263 10.88 -34.04 32.23
N ASN A 264 11.36 -33.97 33.46
CA ASN A 264 11.52 -32.72 34.15
C ASN A 264 12.80 -32.04 33.67
N PRO A 265 12.81 -30.68 33.59
CA PRO A 265 13.99 -29.96 33.15
C PRO A 265 15.20 -30.20 34.06
N THR A 266 16.37 -30.27 33.47
CA THR A 266 17.64 -30.29 34.17
C THR A 266 18.02 -28.91 34.68
N LYS A 267 18.91 -28.83 35.67
CA LYS A 267 19.38 -27.54 36.21
C LYS A 267 20.01 -26.63 35.14
N ALA A 268 20.70 -27.21 34.19
CA ALA A 268 21.32 -26.46 33.11
C ALA A 268 20.25 -25.84 32.14
N GLU A 269 19.22 -26.60 31.82
CA GLU A 269 18.09 -26.12 30.98
C GLU A 269 17.26 -25.06 31.68
N ILE A 270 17.11 -25.15 33.03
CA ILE A 270 16.41 -24.13 33.84
C ILE A 270 17.08 -22.76 33.70
N GLU A 271 18.42 -22.73 33.61
CA GLU A 271 19.15 -21.46 33.53
C GLU A 271 19.10 -20.81 32.15
N THR A 272 18.95 -21.59 31.08
CA THR A 272 19.17 -21.09 29.70
C THR A 272 17.99 -21.27 28.77
N ASP A 273 17.22 -22.36 28.85
CA ASP A 273 16.39 -22.81 27.73
C ASP A 273 14.87 -22.85 28.02
N ILE A 274 14.46 -22.78 29.30
CA ILE A 274 13.03 -22.88 29.60
C ILE A 274 12.30 -21.57 29.41
N PRO A 275 11.27 -21.52 28.52
CA PRO A 275 10.41 -20.37 28.41
C PRO A 275 9.52 -20.22 29.65
N VAL A 276 9.40 -18.99 30.16
CA VAL A 276 8.56 -18.68 31.31
C VAL A 276 7.18 -18.22 30.86
N LYS A 277 6.13 -18.83 31.39
CA LYS A 277 4.74 -18.41 31.22
C LYS A 277 4.24 -17.84 32.56
N LEU A 278 3.87 -16.57 32.57
CA LEU A 278 3.26 -15.94 33.73
C LEU A 278 1.82 -16.44 33.91
N ALA A 279 1.40 -16.72 35.14
CA ALA A 279 0.09 -17.25 35.49
C ALA A 279 -0.58 -16.39 36.55
N ASN A 280 -1.00 -15.20 36.18
CA ASN A 280 -1.65 -14.24 37.05
C ASN A 280 -3.18 -14.27 36.95
N ASN A 281 -3.84 -13.81 37.99
CA ASN A 281 -5.28 -13.64 38.00
C ASN A 281 -5.72 -12.53 36.99
N LYS A 282 -7.01 -12.51 36.63
CA LYS A 282 -7.56 -11.60 35.59
C LYS A 282 -7.32 -10.12 35.86
N LEU A 283 -7.11 -9.71 37.12
CA LEU A 283 -6.83 -8.30 37.49
C LEU A 283 -5.37 -7.94 37.27
N VAL A 284 -4.45 -8.89 37.53
CA VAL A 284 -3.02 -8.69 37.43
C VAL A 284 -2.54 -8.92 36.01
N GLN A 285 -3.17 -9.87 35.29
CA GLN A 285 -2.81 -10.29 33.96
C GLN A 285 -2.55 -9.15 32.95
N PRO A 286 -3.34 -8.06 32.88
CA PRO A 286 -3.05 -6.94 31.99
C PRO A 286 -1.73 -6.23 32.28
N PHE A 287 -1.22 -6.33 33.52
CA PHE A 287 0.06 -5.74 33.95
C PHE A 287 1.27 -6.61 33.58
N GLU A 288 1.07 -7.90 33.22
CA GLU A 288 2.13 -8.77 32.71
C GLU A 288 2.86 -8.16 31.51
N MET A 289 2.14 -7.38 30.68
CA MET A 289 2.72 -6.67 29.55
C MET A 289 3.86 -5.72 29.97
N LEU A 290 3.76 -5.10 31.15
CA LEU A 290 4.83 -4.24 31.67
C LEU A 290 6.06 -5.06 32.05
N THR A 291 5.85 -6.22 32.67
CA THR A 291 6.91 -7.16 33.00
C THR A 291 7.58 -7.69 31.72
N GLU A 292 6.79 -8.10 30.72
CA GLU A 292 7.26 -8.55 29.41
C GLU A 292 8.09 -7.47 28.68
N MET A 293 7.74 -6.18 28.82
CA MET A 293 8.47 -5.06 28.21
C MET A 293 9.87 -4.86 28.81
N TYR A 294 10.05 -5.14 30.08
CA TYR A 294 11.35 -5.00 30.74
C TYR A 294 12.19 -6.27 30.57
N SER A 295 11.74 -7.37 31.11
CA SER A 295 12.29 -8.71 30.96
C SER A 295 11.39 -9.69 31.72
N LEU A 296 11.11 -10.85 31.14
CA LEU A 296 10.48 -11.93 31.88
C LEU A 296 11.42 -12.39 33.00
N PRO A 297 10.88 -12.70 34.22
CA PRO A 297 11.66 -13.30 35.29
C PRO A 297 12.19 -14.67 34.83
N LYS A 298 13.31 -15.11 35.39
CA LYS A 298 13.81 -16.46 35.17
C LYS A 298 12.88 -17.50 35.82
N TYR A 299 12.99 -18.75 35.42
CA TYR A 299 12.11 -19.84 35.86
C TYR A 299 12.03 -19.99 37.40
N GLU A 300 13.13 -19.75 38.12
CA GLU A 300 13.19 -19.80 39.60
C GLU A 300 12.87 -18.46 40.28
N GLU A 301 12.73 -17.38 39.52
CA GLU A 301 12.46 -16.03 40.07
C GLU A 301 10.98 -15.83 40.34
N VAL A 302 10.70 -14.99 41.33
CA VAL A 302 9.33 -14.63 41.66
C VAL A 302 8.80 -13.62 40.63
N ASP A 303 7.58 -13.81 40.14
CA ASP A 303 6.90 -12.85 39.30
C ASP A 303 6.70 -11.50 40.01
N PRO A 304 7.31 -10.40 39.51
CA PRO A 304 7.17 -9.09 40.11
C PRO A 304 5.81 -8.43 39.83
N THR A 305 5.04 -8.93 38.87
CA THR A 305 3.81 -8.31 38.37
C THR A 305 2.77 -8.05 39.45
N PRO A 306 2.44 -9.01 40.35
CA PRO A 306 1.48 -8.78 41.43
C PRO A 306 1.93 -7.72 42.45
N ALA A 307 3.25 -7.62 42.67
CA ALA A 307 3.82 -6.61 43.56
C ALA A 307 3.85 -5.22 42.91
N MET A 308 4.13 -5.14 41.62
CA MET A 308 4.20 -3.88 40.88
C MET A 308 2.83 -3.24 40.63
N MET A 309 1.80 -4.04 40.41
CA MET A 309 0.45 -3.57 40.10
C MET A 309 -0.09 -2.49 41.04
N PRO A 310 -0.11 -2.68 42.37
CA PRO A 310 -0.66 -1.65 43.30
C PRO A 310 0.12 -0.34 43.24
N PHE A 311 1.43 -0.39 43.06
CA PHE A 311 2.24 0.81 42.91
C PHE A 311 1.90 1.56 41.62
N TYR A 312 1.75 0.85 40.50
CA TYR A 312 1.30 1.47 39.25
C TYR A 312 -0.07 2.13 39.39
N LEU A 313 -1.02 1.46 40.03
CA LEU A 313 -2.36 2.04 40.27
C LEU A 313 -2.30 3.32 41.10
N VAL A 314 -1.51 3.31 42.18
CA VAL A 314 -1.38 4.48 43.06
C VAL A 314 -0.64 5.62 42.35
N PHE A 315 0.53 5.36 41.78
CA PHE A 315 1.33 6.40 41.14
C PHE A 315 0.64 6.97 39.91
N PHE A 316 0.03 6.12 39.06
CA PHE A 316 -0.72 6.59 37.91
C PHE A 316 -1.95 7.41 38.32
N GLY A 317 -2.66 6.98 39.36
CA GLY A 317 -3.77 7.74 39.94
C GLY A 317 -3.33 9.10 40.53
N MET A 318 -2.09 9.21 41.04
CA MET A 318 -1.53 10.48 41.52
C MET A 318 -1.05 11.39 40.37
N MET A 319 -0.40 10.83 39.35
CA MET A 319 0.16 11.63 38.27
C MET A 319 -0.90 12.29 37.39
N VAL A 320 -1.97 11.58 37.10
CA VAL A 320 -3.06 12.11 36.25
C VAL A 320 -4.20 12.56 37.19
N ALA A 321 -4.07 13.73 37.77
CA ALA A 321 -5.00 14.28 38.72
C ALA A 321 -6.38 14.69 38.15
N ASP A 322 -6.59 14.63 36.85
CA ASP A 322 -7.81 15.06 36.17
C ASP A 322 -8.79 13.90 35.97
N ILE A 323 -9.98 14.03 36.57
CA ILE A 323 -11.09 13.06 36.44
C ILE A 323 -11.53 12.91 34.98
N GLY A 324 -11.46 13.98 34.17
CA GLY A 324 -11.85 13.97 32.75
C GLY A 324 -11.02 12.98 31.93
N TYR A 325 -9.71 12.93 32.15
CA TYR A 325 -8.85 11.96 31.47
C TYR A 325 -9.14 10.52 31.91
N GLY A 326 -9.45 10.29 33.21
CA GLY A 326 -9.84 8.97 33.70
C GLY A 326 -11.13 8.47 33.06
N LEU A 327 -12.12 9.32 32.94
CA LEU A 327 -13.39 9.00 32.28
C LEU A 327 -13.21 8.76 30.79
N LEU A 328 -12.39 9.58 30.13
CA LEU A 328 -12.06 9.42 28.71
C LEU A 328 -11.38 8.07 28.44
N MET A 329 -10.38 7.70 29.25
CA MET A 329 -9.69 6.42 29.14
C MET A 329 -10.64 5.24 29.38
N LEU A 330 -11.52 5.34 30.39
CA LEU A 330 -12.55 4.33 30.67
C LEU A 330 -13.43 4.13 29.42
N LEU A 331 -13.94 5.22 28.87
CA LEU A 331 -14.87 5.21 27.74
C LEU A 331 -14.20 4.65 26.48
N LEU A 332 -12.97 5.08 26.18
CA LEU A 332 -12.19 4.56 25.03
C LEU A 332 -11.88 3.07 25.20
N SER A 333 -11.51 2.61 26.41
CA SER A 333 -11.24 1.19 26.65
C SER A 333 -12.49 0.34 26.50
N ILE A 334 -13.65 0.79 27.02
CA ILE A 334 -14.92 0.09 26.84
C ILE A 334 -15.30 0.03 25.36
N ILE A 335 -15.19 1.14 24.63
CA ILE A 335 -15.47 1.16 23.17
C ILE A 335 -14.52 0.20 22.45
N ALA A 336 -13.23 0.22 22.77
CA ALA A 336 -12.25 -0.66 22.14
C ALA A 336 -12.60 -2.15 22.37
N LEU A 337 -12.95 -2.53 23.59
CA LEU A 337 -13.27 -3.91 23.97
C LEU A 337 -14.62 -4.39 23.45
N THR A 338 -15.60 -3.49 23.29
CA THR A 338 -16.98 -3.87 22.89
C THR A 338 -17.24 -3.72 21.40
N ALA A 339 -16.69 -2.69 20.77
CA ALA A 339 -16.95 -2.37 19.36
C ALA A 339 -15.96 -3.06 18.40
N PHE A 340 -14.75 -3.41 18.89
CA PHE A 340 -13.69 -3.97 18.03
C PHE A 340 -13.30 -5.39 18.49
N VAL A 341 -12.99 -6.25 17.52
CA VAL A 341 -12.29 -7.51 17.80
C VAL A 341 -10.79 -7.22 17.73
N LEU A 342 -10.18 -7.08 18.90
CA LEU A 342 -8.78 -6.71 19.02
C LEU A 342 -7.87 -7.95 18.98
N PRO A 343 -6.68 -7.86 18.38
CA PRO A 343 -5.62 -8.85 18.57
C PRO A 343 -5.27 -9.00 20.05
N ARG A 344 -4.73 -10.16 20.45
CA ARG A 344 -4.43 -10.48 21.87
C ARG A 344 -3.62 -9.37 22.58
N GLY A 345 -2.59 -8.82 21.93
CA GLY A 345 -1.78 -7.73 22.50
C GLY A 345 -2.57 -6.45 22.73
N MET A 346 -3.37 -6.01 21.73
CA MET A 346 -4.21 -4.81 21.85
C MET A 346 -5.35 -5.00 22.87
N LYS A 347 -5.88 -6.21 23.00
CA LYS A 347 -6.88 -6.52 24.02
C LYS A 347 -6.29 -6.36 25.42
N ARG A 348 -5.10 -6.96 25.69
CA ARG A 348 -4.37 -6.78 26.96
C ARG A 348 -4.12 -5.30 27.28
N PHE A 349 -3.76 -4.53 26.26
CA PHE A 349 -3.54 -3.07 26.37
C PHE A 349 -4.82 -2.32 26.74
N ALA A 350 -5.95 -2.66 26.13
CA ALA A 350 -7.24 -2.08 26.44
C ALA A 350 -7.71 -2.46 27.86
N ASP A 351 -7.52 -3.72 28.28
CA ASP A 351 -7.80 -4.20 29.65
C ASP A 351 -6.93 -3.48 30.69
N PHE A 352 -5.66 -3.25 30.38
CA PHE A 352 -4.73 -2.50 31.21
C PHE A 352 -5.22 -1.06 31.44
N PHE A 353 -5.59 -0.33 30.38
CA PHE A 353 -6.12 1.03 30.51
C PHE A 353 -7.48 1.08 31.19
N LEU A 354 -8.31 0.05 31.00
CA LEU A 354 -9.58 -0.09 31.72
C LEU A 354 -9.33 -0.11 33.22
N ILE A 355 -8.41 -0.96 33.69
CA ILE A 355 -8.10 -1.08 35.11
C ILE A 355 -7.46 0.20 35.66
N LEU A 356 -6.54 0.82 34.91
CA LEU A 356 -5.91 2.09 35.31
C LEU A 356 -6.87 3.28 35.39
N SER A 357 -8.05 3.20 34.78
CA SER A 357 -9.04 4.26 34.83
C SER A 357 -9.78 4.33 36.18
N PHE A 358 -9.92 3.20 36.93
CA PHE A 358 -10.68 3.11 38.16
C PHE A 358 -10.12 3.95 39.33
N PRO A 359 -8.80 3.96 39.66
CA PRO A 359 -8.25 4.74 40.75
C PRO A 359 -8.49 6.24 40.64
N LYS A 360 -8.72 6.72 39.40
CA LYS A 360 -8.97 8.13 39.10
C LYS A 360 -10.41 8.55 39.49
N ILE A 361 -11.38 7.66 39.23
CA ILE A 361 -12.79 7.91 39.51
C ILE A 361 -13.07 7.83 41.01
N GLY A 362 -12.36 6.93 41.75
CA GLY A 362 -12.51 6.75 43.21
C GLY A 362 -11.97 7.91 44.08
N ARG A 363 -11.26 8.89 43.51
CA ARG A 363 -10.68 10.04 44.22
C ARG A 363 -11.56 11.29 44.20
N ALA A 364 -12.76 11.21 43.65
CA ALA A 364 -13.71 12.32 43.53
C ALA A 364 -14.52 12.61 44.84
N HIS A 365 -14.09 12.07 46.00
CA HIS A 365 -14.67 12.38 47.31
C HIS A 365 -13.65 12.97 48.26
#